data_7e0715f007dd2d19201783e320671279
#
_entry.id   7e0715f007dd2d19201783e320671279
#
_cell.length_a   1.000
_cell.length_b   1.000
_cell.length_c   1.000
_cell.angle_alpha   90.00
_cell.angle_beta   90.00
_cell.angle_gamma   90.00
#
_symmetry.space_group_name_H-M   'P 1'
#
loop_
_entity.id
_entity.type
_entity.pdbx_description
1 polymer ?
#
loop_
_entity_poly.entity_id
_entity_poly.type
_entity_poly.pdbx_seq_one_letter_code
_entity_poly.pdbx_strand_id
1 'polypeptide(L)'
;MKQFAAYLAVIILFSCRSLVTTFDDIQDAVTFTAPSKTDEPVSVDNLKIMTWNIRFGAARIPWFGDSCGDRVLMTESDVIANMDSIVSFINTESPDILLIQEIDISSKRSAYMNQVQYILEILISIMAYMPLCGMQKLSPVTD
;
A
#
# COMPACT_ATOMS: atom_id res chain seq x y z
N MET A 1 -38.48 26.34 11.29
CA MET A 1 -37.01 26.23 11.45
C MET A 1 -36.57 25.19 12.47
N LYS A 2 -37.12 25.13 13.68
CA LYS A 2 -36.69 24.14 14.72
C LYS A 2 -36.94 22.69 14.33
N GLN A 3 -38.04 22.39 13.64
CA GLN A 3 -38.33 21.02 13.16
C GLN A 3 -37.36 20.55 12.03
N PHE A 4 -36.97 21.48 11.14
CA PHE A 4 -36.02 21.16 10.07
C PHE A 4 -34.62 20.82 10.62
N ALA A 5 -34.18 21.52 11.65
CA ALA A 5 -32.92 21.23 12.34
C ALA A 5 -32.94 19.87 13.05
N ALA A 6 -34.07 19.44 13.60
CA ALA A 6 -34.24 18.15 14.23
C ALA A 6 -34.16 17.01 13.21
N TYR A 7 -34.79 17.15 12.03
CA TYR A 7 -34.70 16.16 10.96
C TYR A 7 -33.28 16.03 10.39
N LEU A 8 -32.58 17.17 10.22
CA LEU A 8 -31.19 17.17 9.75
C LEU A 8 -30.27 16.46 10.75
N ALA A 9 -30.46 16.68 12.04
CA ALA A 9 -29.68 16.03 13.09
C ALA A 9 -29.91 14.50 13.11
N VAL A 10 -31.17 14.06 12.91
CA VAL A 10 -31.50 12.62 12.81
C VAL A 10 -30.85 11.98 11.59
N ILE A 11 -30.86 12.63 10.42
CA ILE A 11 -30.21 12.12 9.19
C ILE A 11 -28.71 11.99 9.40
N ILE A 12 -28.05 12.93 10.08
CA ILE A 12 -26.62 12.88 10.38
C ILE A 12 -26.30 11.73 11.33
N LEU A 13 -27.14 11.44 12.31
CA LEU A 13 -26.95 10.33 13.25
C LEU A 13 -27.10 8.93 12.59
N PHE A 14 -27.91 8.81 11.54
CA PHE A 14 -28.09 7.57 10.79
C PHE A 14 -27.09 7.40 9.62
N SER A 15 -26.32 8.41 9.27
CA SER A 15 -25.36 8.35 8.16
C SER A 15 -24.00 7.75 8.57
N CYS A 16 -23.69 7.62 9.83
CA CYS A 16 -22.52 6.89 10.30
C CYS A 16 -22.76 5.39 10.21
N ARG A 17 -22.45 4.78 9.05
CA ARG A 17 -22.14 3.35 9.03
C ARG A 17 -20.86 3.15 9.83
N SER A 18 -20.94 2.36 10.89
CA SER A 18 -19.74 1.90 11.57
C SER A 18 -18.86 1.20 10.53
N LEU A 19 -17.61 1.65 10.40
CA LEU A 19 -16.57 0.95 9.65
C LEU A 19 -16.20 -0.33 10.41
N VAL A 20 -17.15 -1.22 10.59
CA VAL A 20 -16.90 -2.55 11.14
C VAL A 20 -16.62 -3.44 9.94
N THR A 21 -15.37 -3.56 9.57
CA THR A 21 -14.88 -4.67 8.76
C THR A 21 -14.69 -5.84 9.73
N THR A 22 -15.60 -6.76 9.73
CA THR A 22 -15.39 -8.07 10.36
C THR A 22 -14.46 -8.85 9.43
N PHE A 23 -13.27 -9.17 9.92
CA PHE A 23 -12.33 -10.06 9.21
C PHE A 23 -12.64 -11.49 9.62
N ASP A 24 -13.84 -11.97 9.28
CA ASP A 24 -14.30 -13.30 9.66
C ASP A 24 -13.78 -14.38 8.70
N ASP A 25 -13.27 -13.98 7.53
CA ASP A 25 -12.77 -14.90 6.53
C ASP A 25 -11.23 -14.94 6.56
N ILE A 26 -10.67 -16.11 6.77
CA ILE A 26 -9.27 -16.40 6.53
C ILE A 26 -9.09 -16.38 5.00
N GLN A 27 -8.39 -15.38 4.50
CA GLN A 27 -8.06 -15.32 3.08
C GLN A 27 -6.60 -15.73 2.89
N ASP A 28 -6.36 -16.53 1.84
CA ASP A 28 -5.00 -16.87 1.45
C ASP A 28 -4.23 -15.65 0.98
N ALA A 29 -2.97 -15.55 1.38
CA ALA A 29 -2.10 -14.48 0.89
C ALA A 29 -1.78 -14.67 -0.60
N VAL A 30 -1.80 -13.57 -1.34
CA VAL A 30 -1.33 -13.58 -2.74
C VAL A 30 0.18 -13.59 -2.76
N THR A 31 0.74 -14.57 -3.46
CA THR A 31 2.19 -14.70 -3.64
C THR A 31 2.63 -14.01 -4.92
N PHE A 32 3.65 -13.17 -4.81
CA PHE A 32 4.36 -12.57 -5.93
C PHE A 32 5.78 -13.11 -5.94
N THR A 33 6.29 -13.46 -7.11
CA THR A 33 7.65 -13.98 -7.25
C THR A 33 8.47 -13.04 -8.12
N ALA A 34 9.68 -12.70 -7.66
CA ALA A 34 10.62 -11.94 -8.46
C ALA A 34 11.07 -12.76 -9.69
N PRO A 35 11.26 -12.13 -10.86
CA PRO A 35 11.69 -12.82 -12.07
C PRO A 35 13.05 -13.53 -11.93
N SER A 36 13.90 -13.01 -11.06
CA SER A 36 15.28 -13.46 -10.83
C SER A 36 15.46 -14.20 -9.50
N LYS A 37 14.45 -14.94 -9.05
CA LYS A 37 14.54 -15.70 -7.79
C LYS A 37 15.75 -16.63 -7.77
N THR A 38 16.61 -16.51 -6.75
CA THR A 38 17.63 -17.51 -6.43
C THR A 38 17.13 -18.32 -5.23
N ASP A 39 17.25 -19.66 -5.34
CA ASP A 39 16.89 -20.60 -4.24
C ASP A 39 18.07 -20.83 -3.28
N GLU A 40 18.89 -19.81 -3.05
CA GLU A 40 19.98 -19.91 -2.07
C GLU A 40 19.40 -20.02 -0.65
N PRO A 41 19.89 -20.98 0.16
CA PRO A 41 19.41 -21.12 1.51
C PRO A 41 19.88 -19.92 2.37
N VAL A 42 18.92 -19.24 3.00
CA VAL A 42 19.20 -18.15 3.92
C VAL A 42 19.54 -18.72 5.29
N SER A 43 20.68 -18.31 5.88
CA SER A 43 20.98 -18.64 7.26
C SER A 43 20.01 -17.96 8.20
N VAL A 44 19.38 -18.73 9.09
CA VAL A 44 18.40 -18.22 10.05
C VAL A 44 19.03 -17.70 11.33
N ASP A 45 20.35 -17.81 11.51
CA ASP A 45 21.03 -17.49 12.76
C ASP A 45 21.15 -15.98 13.04
N ASN A 46 21.15 -15.15 11.97
CA ASN A 46 21.28 -13.69 12.09
C ASN A 46 20.46 -13.00 10.99
N LEU A 47 19.15 -12.99 11.11
CA LEU A 47 18.26 -12.34 10.16
C LEU A 47 18.20 -10.83 10.37
N LYS A 48 18.44 -10.06 9.30
CA LYS A 48 18.19 -8.62 9.25
C LYS A 48 16.75 -8.38 8.83
N ILE A 49 15.93 -7.88 9.73
CA ILE A 49 14.52 -7.59 9.47
C ILE A 49 14.33 -6.08 9.35
N MET A 50 13.72 -5.62 8.27
CA MET A 50 13.34 -4.24 8.06
C MET A 50 11.81 -4.12 8.04
N THR A 51 11.27 -3.12 8.74
CA THR A 51 9.87 -2.74 8.67
C THR A 51 9.76 -1.29 8.25
N TRP A 52 8.90 -0.99 7.25
CA TRP A 52 8.82 0.36 6.70
C TRP A 52 7.42 0.68 6.17
N ASN A 53 6.82 1.76 6.68
CA ASN A 53 5.64 2.38 6.06
C ASN A 53 6.12 3.32 4.96
N ILE A 54 5.92 2.92 3.69
CA ILE A 54 6.38 3.69 2.52
C ILE A 54 5.39 4.77 2.08
N ARG A 55 4.27 4.90 2.78
CA ARG A 55 3.27 5.93 2.50
C ARG A 55 2.86 5.94 1.02
N PHE A 56 2.49 4.78 0.47
CA PHE A 56 2.11 4.58 -0.94
C PHE A 56 3.06 5.26 -1.96
N GLY A 57 4.36 5.35 -1.64
CA GLY A 57 5.34 6.00 -2.51
C GLY A 57 5.24 7.54 -2.54
N ALA A 58 4.51 8.18 -1.60
CA ALA A 58 4.35 9.62 -1.61
C ALA A 58 5.57 10.39 -1.07
N ALA A 59 6.48 9.73 -0.34
CA ALA A 59 7.62 10.37 0.30
C ALA A 59 7.22 11.64 1.09
N ARG A 60 7.80 12.80 0.77
CA ARG A 60 7.50 14.09 1.42
C ARG A 60 6.57 14.99 0.60
N ILE A 61 5.85 14.43 -0.37
CA ILE A 61 4.86 15.20 -1.12
C ILE A 61 3.80 15.72 -0.14
N PRO A 62 3.41 17.03 -0.22
CA PRO A 62 2.42 17.62 0.67
C PRO A 62 1.03 17.03 0.34
N TRP A 63 0.69 15.97 1.04
CA TRP A 63 -0.56 15.22 0.88
C TRP A 63 -1.68 15.88 1.69
N PHE A 64 -2.93 15.79 1.22
CA PHE A 64 -4.09 16.43 1.87
C PHE A 64 -4.31 16.02 3.34
N GLY A 65 -3.81 14.86 3.75
CA GLY A 65 -3.83 14.39 5.14
C GLY A 65 -2.75 15.01 6.03
N ASP A 66 -1.81 15.76 5.46
CA ASP A 66 -0.79 16.51 6.20
C ASP A 66 -1.32 17.88 6.61
N SER A 67 -0.73 18.48 7.64
CA SER A 67 -1.19 19.76 8.19
C SER A 67 -1.22 20.92 7.17
N CYS A 68 -0.48 20.86 6.08
CA CYS A 68 -0.38 21.89 5.05
C CYS A 68 -0.42 21.30 3.63
N GLY A 69 -0.90 20.07 3.47
CA GLY A 69 -0.96 19.40 2.17
C GLY A 69 -2.28 19.60 1.46
N ASP A 70 -2.24 19.74 0.15
CA ASP A 70 -3.40 19.90 -0.72
C ASP A 70 -3.48 18.85 -1.83
N ARG A 71 -2.43 18.04 -2.01
CA ARG A 71 -2.39 17.02 -3.07
C ARG A 71 -3.15 15.76 -2.66
N VAL A 72 -3.99 15.27 -3.56
CA VAL A 72 -4.76 14.02 -3.41
C VAL A 72 -4.31 12.94 -4.39
N LEU A 73 -3.57 13.31 -5.43
CA LEU A 73 -3.04 12.43 -6.45
C LEU A 73 -1.57 12.74 -6.69
N MET A 74 -0.78 11.71 -6.91
CA MET A 74 0.60 11.84 -7.36
C MET A 74 0.67 11.72 -8.88
N THR A 75 1.68 12.35 -9.48
CA THR A 75 2.03 12.09 -10.86
C THR A 75 2.83 10.79 -10.97
N GLU A 76 2.81 10.17 -12.13
CA GLU A 76 3.60 8.96 -12.38
C GLU A 76 5.09 9.20 -12.13
N SER A 77 5.62 10.35 -12.57
CA SER A 77 7.01 10.74 -12.34
C SER A 77 7.37 10.89 -10.87
N ASP A 78 6.46 11.44 -10.05
CA ASP A 78 6.67 11.54 -8.60
C ASP A 78 6.78 10.15 -7.97
N VAL A 79 5.85 9.24 -8.35
CA VAL A 79 5.83 7.87 -7.80
C VAL A 79 7.08 7.11 -8.20
N ILE A 80 7.48 7.17 -9.49
CA ILE A 80 8.71 6.50 -9.98
C ILE A 80 9.93 7.00 -9.21
N ALA A 81 10.16 8.31 -9.13
CA ALA A 81 11.33 8.87 -8.45
C ALA A 81 11.40 8.48 -6.95
N ASN A 82 10.23 8.43 -6.29
CA ASN A 82 10.16 8.02 -4.90
C ASN A 82 10.41 6.51 -4.75
N MET A 83 9.82 5.69 -5.62
CA MET A 83 10.02 4.25 -5.60
C MET A 83 11.47 3.86 -5.91
N ASP A 84 12.13 4.55 -6.84
CA ASP A 84 13.56 4.39 -7.10
C ASP A 84 14.40 4.64 -5.84
N SER A 85 14.07 5.70 -5.10
CA SER A 85 14.76 6.03 -3.84
C SER A 85 14.52 4.97 -2.76
N ILE A 86 13.28 4.47 -2.66
CA ILE A 86 12.91 3.38 -1.73
C ILE A 86 13.69 2.11 -2.06
N VAL A 87 13.70 1.70 -3.32
CA VAL A 87 14.42 0.50 -3.77
C VAL A 87 15.93 0.64 -3.57
N SER A 88 16.49 1.81 -3.89
CA SER A 88 17.91 2.09 -3.64
C SER A 88 18.27 1.95 -2.16
N PHE A 89 17.42 2.43 -1.26
CA PHE A 89 17.63 2.28 0.18
C PHE A 89 17.51 0.82 0.63
N ILE A 90 16.51 0.08 0.16
CA ILE A 90 16.35 -1.34 0.46
C ILE A 90 17.57 -2.14 0.00
N ASN A 91 18.08 -1.87 -1.22
CA ASN A 91 19.29 -2.52 -1.73
C ASN A 91 20.53 -2.20 -0.88
N THR A 92 20.65 -0.97 -0.39
CA THR A 92 21.77 -0.57 0.47
C THR A 92 21.71 -1.30 1.82
N GLU A 93 20.51 -1.39 2.39
CA GLU A 93 20.32 -2.06 3.68
C GLU A 93 20.31 -3.57 3.55
N SER A 94 19.96 -4.13 2.40
CA SER A 94 19.94 -5.57 2.12
C SER A 94 19.31 -6.41 3.25
N PRO A 95 18.03 -6.19 3.58
CA PRO A 95 17.35 -6.98 4.60
C PRO A 95 17.05 -8.39 4.09
N ASP A 96 17.11 -9.39 5.00
CA ASP A 96 16.67 -10.74 4.70
C ASP A 96 15.13 -10.86 4.68
N ILE A 97 14.46 -10.05 5.52
CA ILE A 97 13.00 -9.94 5.58
C ILE A 97 12.60 -8.48 5.54
N LEU A 98 11.71 -8.13 4.59
CA LEU A 98 11.18 -6.79 4.43
C LEU A 98 9.67 -6.78 4.65
N LEU A 99 9.21 -6.02 5.65
CA LEU A 99 7.82 -5.81 5.98
C LEU A 99 7.41 -4.39 5.57
N ILE A 100 6.64 -4.27 4.49
CA ILE A 100 6.20 -2.97 3.95
C ILE A 100 4.75 -2.71 4.33
N GLN A 101 4.46 -1.51 4.83
CA GLN A 101 3.12 -1.00 5.05
C GLN A 101 2.80 0.11 4.05
N GLU A 102 1.51 0.31 3.80
CA GLU A 102 0.98 1.31 2.88
C GLU A 102 1.59 1.22 1.47
N ILE A 103 1.75 0.01 0.95
CA ILE A 103 2.13 -0.24 -0.43
C ILE A 103 0.87 -0.34 -1.30
N ASP A 104 0.83 0.34 -2.44
CA ASP A 104 -0.31 0.35 -3.34
C ASP A 104 -0.14 -0.63 -4.51
N ILE A 105 -1.27 -1.25 -4.90
CA ILE A 105 -1.40 -1.99 -6.16
C ILE A 105 -2.48 -1.31 -6.97
N SER A 106 -2.10 -0.68 -8.09
CA SER A 106 -3.02 -0.06 -9.05
C SER A 106 -3.98 0.97 -8.43
N SER A 107 -3.53 1.70 -7.43
CA SER A 107 -4.33 2.75 -6.79
C SER A 107 -4.25 4.06 -7.57
N LYS A 108 -5.38 4.76 -7.69
CA LYS A 108 -5.45 6.06 -8.37
C LYS A 108 -4.53 7.10 -7.72
N ARG A 109 -4.39 7.09 -6.39
CA ARG A 109 -3.56 8.07 -5.67
C ARG A 109 -2.07 7.96 -6.02
N SER A 110 -1.63 6.77 -6.39
CA SER A 110 -0.24 6.45 -6.77
C SER A 110 -0.10 6.15 -8.27
N ALA A 111 -0.85 6.87 -9.11
CA ALA A 111 -0.80 6.80 -10.57
C ALA A 111 -1.00 5.38 -11.13
N TYR A 112 -1.80 4.57 -10.47
CA TYR A 112 -2.08 3.17 -10.82
C TYR A 112 -0.85 2.25 -10.89
N MET A 113 0.29 2.66 -10.31
CA MET A 113 1.49 1.83 -10.26
C MET A 113 1.26 0.59 -9.40
N ASN A 114 1.73 -0.57 -9.85
CA ASN A 114 1.88 -1.76 -9.02
C ASN A 114 3.23 -1.68 -8.30
N GLN A 115 3.23 -1.10 -7.10
CA GLN A 115 4.46 -0.86 -6.34
C GLN A 115 5.11 -2.16 -5.85
N VAL A 116 4.31 -3.21 -5.61
CA VAL A 116 4.84 -4.54 -5.24
C VAL A 116 5.65 -5.10 -6.38
N GLN A 117 5.09 -5.10 -7.60
CA GLN A 117 5.78 -5.60 -8.77
C GLN A 117 7.03 -4.78 -9.08
N TYR A 118 6.95 -3.46 -8.95
CA TYR A 118 8.09 -2.55 -9.14
C TYR A 118 9.27 -2.89 -8.22
N ILE A 119 9.00 -3.12 -6.93
CA ILE A 119 10.03 -3.53 -5.97
C ILE A 119 10.63 -4.88 -6.36
N LEU A 120 9.79 -5.86 -6.72
CA LEU A 120 10.24 -7.22 -7.06
C LEU A 120 11.07 -7.30 -8.35
N GLU A 121 10.80 -6.42 -9.32
CA GLU A 121 11.56 -6.39 -10.59
C GLU A 121 12.99 -5.86 -10.40
N ILE A 122 13.20 -5.00 -9.41
CA ILE A 122 14.49 -4.36 -9.16
C ILE A 122 15.29 -5.09 -8.09
N LEU A 123 14.60 -5.67 -7.09
CA LEU A 123 15.25 -6.44 -6.03
C LEU A 123 15.52 -7.87 -6.49
N ILE A 124 16.80 -8.21 -6.61
CA ILE A 124 17.25 -9.56 -6.94
C ILE A 124 17.01 -10.47 -5.74
N SER A 125 16.25 -11.57 -5.92
CA SER A 125 16.08 -12.65 -4.93
C SER A 125 15.03 -12.48 -3.84
N ILE A 126 13.95 -11.74 -4.04
CA ILE A 126 12.88 -11.61 -3.04
C ILE A 126 11.57 -12.27 -3.49
N MET A 127 10.91 -12.96 -2.55
CA MET A 127 9.51 -13.35 -2.66
C MET A 127 8.66 -12.43 -1.80
N ALA A 128 7.54 -11.95 -2.35
CA ALA A 128 6.59 -11.14 -1.58
C ALA A 128 5.31 -11.92 -1.32
N TYR A 129 4.81 -11.81 -0.08
CA TYR A 129 3.51 -12.31 0.35
C TYR A 129 2.66 -11.13 0.78
N MET A 130 1.48 -10.99 0.18
CA MET A 130 0.51 -9.96 0.59
C MET A 130 -0.75 -10.62 1.15
N PRO A 131 -1.16 -10.29 2.39
CA PRO A 131 -2.49 -10.61 2.85
C PRO A 131 -3.52 -9.76 2.08
N LEU A 132 -4.61 -10.36 1.62
CA LEU A 132 -5.67 -9.69 0.85
C LEU A 132 -6.52 -8.72 1.69
N CYS A 133 -6.10 -8.40 2.90
CA CYS A 133 -6.83 -7.51 3.79
C CYS A 133 -6.99 -6.12 3.16
N GLY A 134 -8.22 -5.78 2.74
CA GLY A 134 -8.56 -4.46 2.22
C GLY A 134 -8.46 -4.27 0.70
N MET A 135 -8.16 -5.28 -0.09
CA MET A 135 -8.31 -5.19 -1.55
C MET A 135 -9.80 -5.15 -1.92
N GLN A 136 -10.31 -3.98 -2.32
CA GLN A 136 -11.53 -3.94 -3.12
C GLN A 136 -11.24 -4.67 -4.43
N LYS A 137 -12.00 -5.74 -4.67
CA LYS A 137 -12.02 -6.42 -5.96
C LYS A 137 -12.49 -5.39 -6.98
N LEU A 138 -11.57 -4.83 -7.74
CA LEU A 138 -11.92 -4.03 -8.92
C LEU A 138 -12.57 -5.00 -9.90
N SER A 139 -13.89 -4.86 -10.09
CA SER A 139 -14.59 -5.55 -11.17
C SER A 139 -13.94 -5.14 -12.49
N PRO A 140 -13.66 -6.06 -13.41
CA PRO A 140 -13.17 -5.69 -14.73
C PRO A 140 -14.18 -4.73 -15.34
N VAL A 141 -13.70 -3.58 -15.81
CA VAL A 141 -14.48 -2.69 -16.66
C VAL A 141 -14.70 -3.48 -17.94
N THR A 142 -15.91 -3.98 -18.12
CA THR A 142 -16.34 -4.52 -19.42
C THR A 142 -16.62 -3.32 -20.32
N ASP A 143 -15.81 -3.19 -21.38
CA ASP A 143 -16.07 -2.30 -22.51
C ASP A 143 -17.41 -2.61 -23.19
#